data_d6fde02cb3e3cfb22b2f795ecc5a01f1
#
_entry.id   d6fde02cb3e3cfb22b2f795ecc5a01f1
#
_cell.length_a   1.000
_cell.length_b   1.000
_cell.length_c   1.000
_cell.angle_alpha   90.00
_cell.angle_beta   90.00
_cell.angle_gamma   90.00
#
_symmetry.space_group_name_H-M   'P 1'
#
loop_
_entity.id
_entity.type
_entity.pdbx_description
1 polymer ?
#
loop_
_entity_poly.entity_id
_entity_poly.type
_entity_poly.pdbx_seq_one_letter_code
_entity_poly.pdbx_strand_id
1 'polypeptide(L)'
;KLFAAFDKAAKSTGKPTVILMKTVKGEGMGAGAEGQNTAHQKKQFSAEERIAIGQRFGIPLTEEQMANAELYKPAEDSPEAIYLHQQRQQLGGYMPSREVNCQRLTAPSLSLFKHAIEGSEREQSTTIAFVRMLAAMLKDQEQGRYIVPIVPDEARTFGMEALFKQFGIYSSEGQKYNPVDASSLLPYKEAKDGQLLQEGICEAGAMASFLSAGTAYANFAVPMIPFYIFYSIFGFQRVGDMIWACADSMAKGFLVGGTAGRTTLNGEGLQHQDGHSQVIASTVPNMRSYDPAFAYELAVIVRDGIERMYQNDENIFYYLTLYNENYPMPAMPEGEDVVEGIIRGMYRYQHSEKTGHKVHLLGSGSLMQETLKAADMLSNYSCSVDIWSVTSYAELLRQAQQTERQNMLTPEDQQISYIEQLMENEEGIAVACSDFMKSLPDSIARWLPLPLVTLGTDGFGLSESRPDLRDHFEVDARYIAWSALSRLYREGAITLETLQKARQELNIPEHKTDPTSL
;
A
#
# COMPACT_ATOMS: atom_id res chain seq x y z
N LYS A 1 5.92 22.92 39.43
CA LYS A 1 6.94 23.08 38.38
C LYS A 1 6.39 22.62 37.03
N LEU A 2 5.84 21.40 36.91
CA LEU A 2 5.31 20.86 35.64
C LEU A 2 4.20 21.75 35.06
N PHE A 3 3.17 22.07 35.83
CA PHE A 3 2.10 22.97 35.39
C PHE A 3 2.64 24.28 34.80
N ALA A 4 3.59 24.93 35.49
CA ALA A 4 4.15 26.19 35.02
C ALA A 4 4.96 26.03 33.71
N ALA A 5 5.61 24.87 33.47
CA ALA A 5 6.30 24.60 32.24
C ALA A 5 5.33 24.38 31.09
N PHE A 6 4.25 23.61 31.29
CA PHE A 6 3.21 23.39 30.29
C PHE A 6 2.43 24.68 29.98
N ASP A 7 2.07 25.47 30.99
CA ASP A 7 1.39 26.77 30.82
C ASP A 7 2.25 27.74 29.99
N LYS A 8 3.57 27.79 30.27
CA LYS A 8 4.50 28.59 29.46
C LYS A 8 4.62 28.08 28.02
N ALA A 9 4.67 26.76 27.82
CA ALA A 9 4.74 26.17 26.50
C ALA A 9 3.48 26.45 25.68
N ALA A 10 2.30 26.30 26.29
CA ALA A 10 1.01 26.59 25.66
C ALA A 10 0.83 28.06 25.25
N LYS A 11 1.46 28.98 25.96
CA LYS A 11 1.44 30.42 25.69
C LYS A 11 2.56 30.88 24.72
N SER A 12 3.51 29.99 24.38
CA SER A 12 4.61 30.30 23.49
C SER A 12 4.13 30.33 22.04
N THR A 13 4.46 31.40 21.31
CA THR A 13 4.13 31.57 19.89
C THR A 13 5.38 31.79 19.05
N GLY A 14 5.32 31.46 17.76
CA GLY A 14 6.37 31.73 16.78
C GLY A 14 7.54 30.76 16.77
N LYS A 15 7.60 29.79 17.70
CA LYS A 15 8.60 28.71 17.72
C LYS A 15 8.11 27.51 18.53
N PRO A 16 8.57 26.28 18.20
CA PRO A 16 8.26 25.10 18.97
C PRO A 16 8.91 25.16 20.36
N THR A 17 8.28 24.51 21.34
CA THR A 17 8.79 24.38 22.71
C THR A 17 9.01 22.90 23.04
N VAL A 18 10.21 22.56 23.50
CA VAL A 18 10.57 21.23 23.98
C VAL A 18 10.75 21.27 25.49
N ILE A 19 10.05 20.40 26.21
CA ILE A 19 10.17 20.27 27.67
C ILE A 19 10.93 18.97 27.98
N LEU A 20 12.15 19.10 28.49
CA LEU A 20 12.95 17.96 28.94
C LEU A 20 12.61 17.64 30.40
N MET A 21 12.00 16.48 30.65
CA MET A 21 11.63 16.02 31.96
C MET A 21 12.55 14.89 32.43
N LYS A 22 13.22 15.09 33.56
CA LYS A 22 13.95 14.02 34.25
C LYS A 22 13.02 13.38 35.28
N THR A 23 12.62 12.14 35.04
CA THR A 23 11.68 11.39 35.89
C THR A 23 12.32 10.11 36.41
N VAL A 24 11.69 9.51 37.39
CA VAL A 24 12.03 8.20 37.93
C VAL A 24 10.92 7.23 37.58
N LYS A 25 11.27 6.05 37.02
CA LYS A 25 10.28 5.05 36.68
C LYS A 25 9.53 4.56 37.91
N GLY A 26 8.19 4.52 37.83
CA GLY A 26 7.36 4.11 38.96
C GLY A 26 7.22 5.19 40.02
N GLU A 27 7.54 6.47 39.75
CA GLU A 27 7.34 7.56 40.71
C GLU A 27 5.90 7.59 41.23
N GLY A 28 5.76 7.65 42.54
CA GLY A 28 4.45 7.60 43.20
C GLY A 28 3.94 6.20 43.52
N MET A 29 4.52 5.16 43.00
CA MET A 29 4.08 3.78 43.22
C MET A 29 4.68 3.13 44.48
N GLY A 30 5.39 3.91 45.30
CA GLY A 30 5.97 3.47 46.56
C GLY A 30 7.29 2.70 46.41
N ALA A 31 7.89 2.37 47.55
CA ALA A 31 9.24 1.77 47.64
C ALA A 31 9.39 0.42 46.87
N GLY A 32 8.30 -0.31 46.72
CA GLY A 32 8.30 -1.60 45.99
C GLY A 32 8.36 -1.48 44.45
N ALA A 33 8.25 -0.25 43.91
CA ALA A 33 8.28 -0.03 42.45
C ALA A 33 9.13 1.19 42.07
N GLU A 34 9.13 2.24 42.85
CA GLU A 34 9.79 3.51 42.53
C GLU A 34 11.31 3.34 42.40
N GLY A 35 11.86 3.61 41.24
CA GLY A 35 13.27 3.43 40.90
C GLY A 35 13.75 1.97 40.78
N GLN A 36 12.86 1.00 40.89
CA GLN A 36 13.19 -0.42 40.83
C GLN A 36 13.22 -0.93 39.36
N ASN A 37 14.14 -1.81 39.05
CA ASN A 37 14.18 -2.47 37.74
C ASN A 37 12.90 -3.29 37.46
N THR A 38 12.27 -3.80 38.49
CA THR A 38 11.00 -4.56 38.42
C THR A 38 9.77 -3.69 38.19
N ALA A 39 9.85 -2.36 38.28
CA ALA A 39 8.72 -1.46 38.08
C ALA A 39 7.98 -1.68 36.75
N HIS A 40 8.72 -2.02 35.69
CA HIS A 40 8.15 -2.30 34.38
C HIS A 40 7.23 -3.51 34.36
N GLN A 41 7.51 -4.53 35.18
CA GLN A 41 6.76 -5.78 35.23
C GLN A 41 5.81 -5.85 36.44
N LYS A 42 5.70 -4.78 37.22
CA LYS A 42 4.85 -4.74 38.41
C LYS A 42 3.36 -4.80 38.00
N LYS A 43 2.75 -5.98 38.16
CA LYS A 43 1.34 -6.23 37.80
C LYS A 43 0.39 -6.14 38.99
N GLN A 44 0.90 -6.32 40.20
CA GLN A 44 0.10 -6.34 41.42
C GLN A 44 0.82 -5.58 42.55
N PHE A 45 0.06 -4.96 43.40
CA PHE A 45 0.51 -4.33 44.64
C PHE A 45 -0.05 -5.09 45.84
N SER A 46 0.78 -5.31 46.87
CA SER A 46 0.30 -5.87 48.12
C SER A 46 -0.68 -4.93 48.82
N ALA A 47 -1.38 -5.43 49.82
CA ALA A 47 -2.30 -4.59 50.62
C ALA A 47 -1.54 -3.43 51.28
N GLU A 48 -0.35 -3.69 51.85
CA GLU A 48 0.50 -2.70 52.49
C GLU A 48 0.98 -1.63 51.49
N GLU A 49 1.38 -2.06 50.27
CA GLU A 49 1.79 -1.13 49.22
C GLU A 49 0.61 -0.20 48.82
N ARG A 50 -0.59 -0.75 48.65
CA ARG A 50 -1.79 0.05 48.32
C ARG A 50 -2.14 1.05 49.40
N ILE A 51 -2.08 0.65 50.68
CA ILE A 51 -2.28 1.54 51.83
C ILE A 51 -1.25 2.67 51.79
N ALA A 52 0.03 2.35 51.64
CA ALA A 52 1.11 3.33 51.58
C ALA A 52 0.94 4.33 50.42
N ILE A 53 0.53 3.87 49.25
CA ILE A 53 0.22 4.74 48.09
C ILE A 53 -0.97 5.66 48.42
N GLY A 54 -2.05 5.11 48.93
CA GLY A 54 -3.24 5.88 49.30
C GLY A 54 -2.93 6.95 50.33
N GLN A 55 -2.18 6.62 51.40
CA GLN A 55 -1.73 7.57 52.43
C GLN A 55 -0.81 8.65 51.84
N ARG A 56 0.14 8.29 50.97
CA ARG A 56 1.04 9.25 50.30
C ARG A 56 0.29 10.31 49.50
N PHE A 57 -0.77 9.91 48.82
CA PHE A 57 -1.59 10.82 48.01
C PHE A 57 -2.78 11.41 48.76
N GLY A 58 -2.95 11.11 50.05
CA GLY A 58 -4.05 11.63 50.86
C GLY A 58 -5.42 11.20 50.33
N ILE A 59 -5.53 9.99 49.82
CA ILE A 59 -6.81 9.45 49.34
C ILE A 59 -7.70 9.20 50.54
N PRO A 60 -8.92 9.78 50.61
CA PRO A 60 -9.78 9.72 51.80
C PRO A 60 -10.57 8.40 51.85
N LEU A 61 -9.85 7.29 51.88
CA LEU A 61 -10.36 5.93 52.06
C LEU A 61 -9.77 5.35 53.36
N THR A 62 -10.47 4.41 53.97
CA THR A 62 -9.93 3.64 55.10
C THR A 62 -8.81 2.71 54.66
N GLU A 63 -7.97 2.27 55.58
CA GLU A 63 -6.90 1.30 55.26
C GLU A 63 -7.47 0.00 54.67
N GLU A 64 -8.61 -0.46 55.17
CA GLU A 64 -9.30 -1.64 54.62
C GLU A 64 -9.75 -1.43 53.16
N GLN A 65 -10.34 -0.27 52.87
CA GLN A 65 -10.74 0.09 51.51
C GLN A 65 -9.54 0.22 50.56
N MET A 66 -8.44 0.84 51.02
CA MET A 66 -7.19 0.93 50.25
C MET A 66 -6.60 -0.47 50.02
N ALA A 67 -6.58 -1.32 51.06
CA ALA A 67 -6.12 -2.69 50.97
C ALA A 67 -6.92 -3.51 49.92
N ASN A 68 -8.21 -3.27 49.82
CA ASN A 68 -9.11 -3.92 48.87
C ASN A 68 -9.12 -3.26 47.46
N ALA A 69 -8.33 -2.18 47.28
CA ALA A 69 -8.30 -1.41 46.04
C ALA A 69 -9.66 -0.82 45.63
N GLU A 70 -10.46 -0.38 46.60
CA GLU A 70 -11.72 0.30 46.31
C GLU A 70 -11.48 1.59 45.54
N LEU A 71 -12.38 1.92 44.62
CA LEU A 71 -12.30 3.12 43.81
C LEU A 71 -12.82 4.32 44.61
N TYR A 72 -11.98 5.34 44.72
CA TYR A 72 -12.40 6.63 45.27
C TYR A 72 -13.00 7.51 44.17
N LYS A 73 -14.21 8.01 44.39
CA LYS A 73 -14.84 9.04 43.57
C LYS A 73 -15.10 10.25 44.45
N PRO A 74 -14.52 11.45 44.11
CA PRO A 74 -14.85 12.68 44.83
C PRO A 74 -16.36 12.98 44.77
N ALA A 75 -16.90 13.61 45.83
CA ALA A 75 -18.28 14.07 45.81
C ALA A 75 -18.49 15.11 44.68
N GLU A 76 -19.66 15.12 44.08
CA GLU A 76 -19.96 15.99 42.92
C GLU A 76 -19.84 17.50 43.28
N ASP A 77 -20.05 17.84 44.53
CA ASP A 77 -19.93 19.19 45.07
C ASP A 77 -18.53 19.50 45.64
N SER A 78 -17.59 18.56 45.55
CA SER A 78 -16.21 18.81 45.96
C SER A 78 -15.51 19.82 45.06
N PRO A 79 -14.57 20.63 45.61
CA PRO A 79 -13.80 21.58 44.79
C PRO A 79 -13.10 20.93 43.58
N GLU A 80 -12.62 19.69 43.75
CA GLU A 80 -11.94 18.92 42.73
C GLU A 80 -12.90 18.54 41.60
N ALA A 81 -14.09 18.03 41.92
CA ALA A 81 -15.11 17.66 40.94
C ALA A 81 -15.62 18.89 40.19
N ILE A 82 -15.93 19.98 40.90
CA ILE A 82 -16.35 21.25 40.30
C ILE A 82 -15.28 21.76 39.33
N TYR A 83 -14.01 21.77 39.73
CA TYR A 83 -12.90 22.21 38.88
C TYR A 83 -12.78 21.33 37.64
N LEU A 84 -12.82 19.99 37.79
CA LEU A 84 -12.76 19.04 36.67
C LEU A 84 -13.90 19.28 35.67
N HIS A 85 -15.13 19.41 36.15
CA HIS A 85 -16.30 19.65 35.32
C HIS A 85 -16.21 20.96 34.54
N GLN A 86 -15.80 22.05 35.23
CA GLN A 86 -15.60 23.35 34.59
C GLN A 86 -14.54 23.29 33.48
N GLN A 87 -13.39 22.64 33.72
CA GLN A 87 -12.34 22.50 32.73
C GLN A 87 -12.81 21.64 31.53
N ARG A 88 -13.54 20.56 31.81
CA ARG A 88 -14.08 19.70 30.74
C ARG A 88 -15.12 20.44 29.91
N GLN A 89 -15.98 21.23 30.49
CA GLN A 89 -16.95 22.05 29.76
C GLN A 89 -16.27 23.09 28.88
N GLN A 90 -15.22 23.76 29.37
CA GLN A 90 -14.42 24.71 28.57
C GLN A 90 -13.73 24.04 27.36
N LEU A 91 -13.39 22.76 27.48
CA LEU A 91 -12.79 21.95 26.39
C LEU A 91 -13.84 21.29 25.49
N GLY A 92 -15.12 21.68 25.57
CA GLY A 92 -16.18 21.13 24.71
C GLY A 92 -16.91 19.91 25.29
N GLY A 93 -16.76 19.61 26.57
CA GLY A 93 -17.46 18.53 27.25
C GLY A 93 -16.59 17.36 27.67
N TYR A 94 -17.23 16.28 28.11
CA TYR A 94 -16.55 15.06 28.54
C TYR A 94 -16.03 14.29 27.30
N MET A 95 -15.60 13.13 27.42
CA MET A 95 -14.99 12.36 26.32
C MET A 95 -15.40 12.85 24.93
N PRO A 96 -14.46 13.18 24.04
CA PRO A 96 -14.84 13.62 22.72
C PRO A 96 -15.80 12.62 22.10
N SER A 97 -16.85 13.10 21.45
CA SER A 97 -17.69 12.27 20.61
C SER A 97 -16.79 11.58 19.59
N ARG A 98 -16.96 10.27 19.41
CA ARG A 98 -16.30 9.53 18.35
C ARG A 98 -17.07 9.61 17.02
N GLU A 99 -17.92 10.59 16.89
CA GLU A 99 -18.65 10.86 15.65
C GLU A 99 -17.76 11.58 14.66
N VAL A 100 -17.72 11.06 13.45
CA VAL A 100 -17.04 11.69 12.33
C VAL A 100 -18.05 12.55 11.58
N ASN A 101 -17.96 13.87 11.74
CA ASN A 101 -18.85 14.86 11.10
C ASN A 101 -18.22 15.40 9.79
N CYS A 102 -17.57 14.55 9.02
CA CYS A 102 -16.96 14.92 7.76
C CYS A 102 -17.93 14.78 6.60
N GLN A 103 -17.92 15.75 5.68
CA GLN A 103 -18.66 15.64 4.43
C GLN A 103 -18.13 14.43 3.63
N ARG A 104 -19.03 13.57 3.18
CA ARG A 104 -18.70 12.51 2.23
C ARG A 104 -18.46 13.10 0.84
N LEU A 105 -17.46 12.58 0.14
CA LEU A 105 -17.21 12.96 -1.24
C LEU A 105 -17.87 11.94 -2.16
N THR A 106 -18.38 12.41 -3.29
CA THR A 106 -18.82 11.52 -4.37
C THR A 106 -17.62 11.09 -5.19
N ALA A 107 -17.46 9.80 -5.48
CA ALA A 107 -16.36 9.32 -6.31
C ALA A 107 -16.42 9.95 -7.72
N PRO A 108 -15.26 10.26 -8.33
CA PRO A 108 -15.25 10.82 -9.67
C PRO A 108 -15.76 9.80 -10.69
N SER A 109 -16.36 10.29 -11.77
CA SER A 109 -16.68 9.43 -12.91
C SER A 109 -15.39 8.93 -13.59
N LEU A 110 -15.42 7.71 -14.14
CA LEU A 110 -14.31 7.19 -14.97
C LEU A 110 -14.00 8.10 -16.18
N SER A 111 -14.95 8.93 -16.62
CA SER A 111 -14.72 9.92 -17.67
C SER A 111 -13.67 10.97 -17.30
N LEU A 112 -13.41 11.22 -16.02
CA LEU A 112 -12.29 12.05 -15.57
C LEU A 112 -10.94 11.47 -16.02
N PHE A 113 -10.86 10.15 -16.13
CA PHE A 113 -9.67 9.39 -16.52
C PHE A 113 -9.72 8.93 -17.98
N LYS A 114 -10.44 9.65 -18.84
CA LYS A 114 -10.68 9.28 -20.25
C LYS A 114 -9.42 8.80 -20.98
N HIS A 115 -8.27 9.50 -20.82
CA HIS A 115 -7.01 9.12 -21.44
C HIS A 115 -6.44 7.77 -20.97
N ALA A 116 -6.75 7.37 -19.74
CA ALA A 116 -6.37 6.05 -19.24
C ALA A 116 -7.30 4.95 -19.77
N ILE A 117 -8.59 5.25 -19.88
CA ILE A 117 -9.64 4.30 -20.35
C ILE A 117 -9.55 4.05 -21.85
N GLU A 118 -9.32 5.09 -22.65
CA GLU A 118 -9.25 4.99 -24.12
C GLU A 118 -7.92 4.44 -24.63
N GLY A 119 -6.92 4.31 -23.73
CA GLY A 119 -5.57 3.89 -24.10
C GLY A 119 -4.73 5.00 -24.74
N SER A 120 -3.57 4.63 -25.26
CA SER A 120 -2.61 5.56 -25.85
C SER A 120 -1.91 4.93 -27.06
N GLU A 121 -1.85 5.67 -28.19
CA GLU A 121 -1.06 5.29 -29.36
C GLU A 121 0.46 5.32 -29.08
N ARG A 122 0.88 6.14 -28.09
CA ARG A 122 2.27 6.22 -27.67
C ARG A 122 2.49 5.36 -26.44
N GLU A 123 3.59 4.63 -26.45
CA GLU A 123 4.04 3.91 -25.27
C GLU A 123 4.22 4.88 -24.09
N GLN A 124 3.78 4.46 -22.94
CA GLN A 124 3.94 5.20 -21.70
C GLN A 124 4.08 4.24 -20.51
N SER A 125 4.62 4.74 -19.43
CA SER A 125 4.72 4.00 -18.17
C SER A 125 3.47 4.20 -17.30
N THR A 126 3.23 3.28 -16.39
CA THR A 126 2.16 3.45 -15.38
C THR A 126 2.42 4.65 -14.48
N THR A 127 3.69 5.01 -14.23
CA THR A 127 4.08 6.25 -13.52
C THR A 127 3.56 7.49 -14.27
N ILE A 128 3.78 7.61 -15.57
CA ILE A 128 3.30 8.74 -16.36
C ILE A 128 1.77 8.75 -16.46
N ALA A 129 1.15 7.58 -16.60
CA ALA A 129 -0.30 7.47 -16.59
C ALA A 129 -0.89 8.00 -15.27
N PHE A 130 -0.31 7.59 -14.13
CA PHE A 130 -0.70 8.08 -12.81
C PHE A 130 -0.56 9.61 -12.68
N VAL A 131 0.57 10.18 -13.09
CA VAL A 131 0.78 11.63 -13.01
C VAL A 131 -0.26 12.41 -13.83
N ARG A 132 -0.64 11.90 -15.01
CA ARG A 132 -1.73 12.49 -15.82
C ARG A 132 -3.09 12.39 -15.11
N MET A 133 -3.38 11.26 -14.48
CA MET A 133 -4.59 11.07 -13.69
C MET A 133 -4.60 12.00 -12.46
N LEU A 134 -3.49 12.11 -11.76
CA LEU A 134 -3.32 13.04 -10.62
C LEU A 134 -3.55 14.49 -11.06
N ALA A 135 -3.01 14.89 -12.21
CA ALA A 135 -3.23 16.21 -12.79
C ALA A 135 -4.71 16.47 -13.15
N ALA A 136 -5.43 15.43 -13.60
CA ALA A 136 -6.87 15.54 -13.87
C ALA A 136 -7.66 15.69 -12.57
N MET A 137 -7.35 14.89 -11.54
CA MET A 137 -7.98 14.97 -10.22
C MET A 137 -7.75 16.33 -9.54
N LEU A 138 -6.52 16.85 -9.60
CA LEU A 138 -6.18 18.17 -9.04
C LEU A 138 -6.94 19.34 -9.71
N LYS A 139 -7.38 19.17 -10.97
CA LYS A 139 -8.19 20.15 -11.71
C LYS A 139 -9.68 20.00 -11.49
N ASP A 140 -10.11 18.90 -10.87
CA ASP A 140 -11.52 18.67 -10.60
C ASP A 140 -12.08 19.74 -9.66
N GLN A 141 -13.23 20.31 -10.00
CA GLN A 141 -13.81 21.45 -9.27
C GLN A 141 -14.37 21.06 -7.89
N GLU A 142 -14.80 19.82 -7.74
CA GLU A 142 -15.42 19.33 -6.50
C GLU A 142 -14.37 18.76 -5.54
N GLN A 143 -13.46 17.92 -6.04
CA GLN A 143 -12.54 17.16 -5.23
C GLN A 143 -11.10 17.67 -5.28
N GLY A 144 -10.72 18.40 -6.32
CA GLY A 144 -9.32 18.77 -6.55
C GLY A 144 -8.65 19.47 -5.37
N ARG A 145 -9.39 20.28 -4.63
CA ARG A 145 -8.91 20.97 -3.41
C ARG A 145 -8.56 20.05 -2.25
N TYR A 146 -9.05 18.81 -2.27
CA TYR A 146 -8.79 17.82 -1.22
C TYR A 146 -7.65 16.86 -1.57
N ILE A 147 -7.20 16.86 -2.82
CA ILE A 147 -6.09 16.03 -3.29
C ILE A 147 -4.77 16.58 -2.75
N VAL A 148 -4.01 15.75 -2.06
CA VAL A 148 -2.74 16.12 -1.43
C VAL A 148 -1.62 15.21 -1.93
N PRO A 149 -0.91 15.58 -3.01
CA PRO A 149 0.30 14.85 -3.41
C PRO A 149 1.42 15.11 -2.40
N ILE A 150 2.04 14.05 -1.92
CA ILE A 150 3.14 14.08 -0.96
C ILE A 150 4.33 13.35 -1.58
N VAL A 151 5.48 13.99 -1.63
CA VAL A 151 6.71 13.42 -2.16
C VAL A 151 7.88 13.73 -1.22
N PRO A 152 8.90 12.85 -1.11
CA PRO A 152 10.13 13.21 -0.40
C PRO A 152 10.84 14.37 -1.09
N ASP A 153 11.59 14.14 -2.15
CA ASP A 153 12.25 15.20 -2.98
C ASP A 153 12.43 14.72 -4.43
N GLU A 154 11.65 13.77 -4.87
CA GLU A 154 11.93 13.03 -6.11
C GLU A 154 10.82 13.20 -7.15
N ALA A 155 10.06 14.30 -7.05
CA ALA A 155 8.94 14.57 -7.95
C ALA A 155 9.33 14.54 -9.43
N ARG A 156 10.57 14.92 -9.78
CA ARG A 156 11.09 14.84 -11.16
C ARG A 156 11.28 13.41 -11.63
N THR A 157 11.79 12.53 -10.77
CA THR A 157 11.95 11.09 -11.06
C THR A 157 10.61 10.44 -11.41
N PHE A 158 9.53 10.93 -10.81
CA PHE A 158 8.18 10.48 -11.10
C PHE A 158 7.49 11.27 -12.22
N GLY A 159 8.20 12.20 -12.91
CA GLY A 159 7.62 13.01 -14.00
C GLY A 159 6.57 14.02 -13.53
N MET A 160 6.62 14.45 -12.27
CA MET A 160 5.64 15.37 -11.66
C MET A 160 6.00 16.83 -11.83
N GLU A 161 7.13 17.19 -12.45
CA GLU A 161 7.61 18.57 -12.59
C GLU A 161 6.62 19.50 -13.30
N ALA A 162 5.79 18.95 -14.19
CA ALA A 162 4.74 19.72 -14.85
C ALA A 162 3.66 20.24 -13.88
N LEU A 163 3.50 19.59 -12.72
CA LEU A 163 2.54 19.98 -11.69
C LEU A 163 3.01 21.19 -10.89
N PHE A 164 4.32 21.44 -10.77
CA PHE A 164 4.87 22.56 -10.01
C PHE A 164 4.34 23.91 -10.50
N LYS A 165 4.29 24.11 -11.81
CA LYS A 165 3.79 25.35 -12.41
C LYS A 165 2.29 25.55 -12.15
N GLN A 166 1.51 24.47 -12.17
CA GLN A 166 0.06 24.54 -12.13
C GLN A 166 -0.47 24.63 -10.69
N PHE A 167 0.11 23.85 -9.77
CA PHE A 167 -0.43 23.66 -8.43
C PHE A 167 0.52 24.15 -7.32
N GLY A 168 1.80 24.38 -7.65
CA GLY A 168 2.83 24.84 -6.70
C GLY A 168 3.20 23.82 -5.63
N ILE A 169 4.42 23.93 -5.14
CA ILE A 169 4.89 23.25 -3.94
C ILE A 169 4.52 24.12 -2.75
N TYR A 170 3.91 23.54 -1.73
CA TYR A 170 3.53 24.28 -0.53
C TYR A 170 4.75 24.81 0.21
N SER A 171 4.75 26.10 0.51
CA SER A 171 5.71 26.74 1.40
C SER A 171 5.00 27.84 2.19
N SER A 172 5.02 27.74 3.52
CA SER A 172 4.35 28.70 4.42
C SER A 172 4.80 30.15 4.22
N GLU A 173 6.01 30.35 3.69
CA GLU A 173 6.59 31.69 3.44
C GLU A 173 6.68 32.06 1.95
N GLY A 174 6.32 31.12 1.06
CA GLY A 174 6.52 31.24 -0.38
C GLY A 174 7.99 31.08 -0.78
N GLN A 175 8.27 31.19 -2.08
CA GLN A 175 9.62 31.03 -2.61
C GLN A 175 10.50 32.25 -2.32
N LYS A 176 11.59 32.05 -1.59
CA LYS A 176 12.52 33.10 -1.18
C LYS A 176 13.84 33.15 -1.98
N TYR A 177 14.00 32.27 -2.94
CA TYR A 177 15.21 32.14 -3.76
C TYR A 177 14.86 31.82 -5.21
N ASN A 178 15.80 32.08 -6.11
CA ASN A 178 15.74 31.59 -7.48
C ASN A 178 16.63 30.35 -7.59
N PRO A 179 16.12 29.21 -8.13
CA PRO A 179 16.96 28.06 -8.39
C PRO A 179 18.15 28.41 -9.28
N VAL A 180 19.33 27.87 -8.98
CA VAL A 180 20.58 28.15 -9.74
C VAL A 180 20.44 27.79 -11.22
N ASP A 181 19.62 26.75 -11.49
CA ASP A 181 19.34 26.18 -12.80
C ASP A 181 17.99 26.63 -13.39
N ALA A 182 17.40 27.70 -12.89
CA ALA A 182 16.09 28.21 -13.31
C ALA A 182 15.95 28.44 -14.82
N SER A 183 17.08 28.74 -15.52
CA SER A 183 17.10 28.93 -16.97
C SER A 183 17.09 27.64 -17.79
N SER A 184 17.43 26.49 -17.18
CA SER A 184 17.60 25.20 -17.83
C SER A 184 16.52 24.18 -17.45
N LEU A 185 15.69 24.47 -16.45
CA LEU A 185 14.70 23.59 -15.89
C LEU A 185 13.27 24.06 -16.11
N LEU A 186 12.33 23.12 -16.12
CA LEU A 186 10.91 23.42 -15.98
C LEU A 186 10.67 24.22 -14.69
N PRO A 187 9.70 25.16 -14.66
CA PRO A 187 9.53 26.08 -13.55
C PRO A 187 9.32 25.36 -12.23
N TYR A 188 10.27 25.50 -11.31
CA TYR A 188 10.13 25.16 -9.92
C TYR A 188 9.41 26.32 -9.22
N LYS A 189 8.30 26.04 -8.55
CA LYS A 189 7.48 27.06 -7.91
C LYS A 189 7.03 26.63 -6.52
N GLU A 190 7.52 27.34 -5.51
CA GLU A 190 6.99 27.29 -4.15
C GLU A 190 5.96 28.40 -3.94
N ALA A 191 4.85 28.08 -3.27
CA ALA A 191 3.77 29.03 -3.03
C ALA A 191 3.06 28.74 -1.71
N LYS A 192 2.52 29.81 -1.08
CA LYS A 192 1.75 29.69 0.17
C LYS A 192 0.46 28.89 0.01
N ASP A 193 -0.10 28.91 -1.18
CA ASP A 193 -1.26 28.18 -1.64
C ASP A 193 -0.90 26.94 -2.47
N GLY A 194 0.38 26.53 -2.43
CA GLY A 194 0.85 25.32 -3.09
C GLY A 194 0.16 24.08 -2.55
N GLN A 195 -0.12 23.10 -3.43
CA GLN A 195 -0.89 21.91 -3.10
C GLN A 195 -0.02 20.64 -2.99
N LEU A 196 1.20 20.66 -3.57
CA LEU A 196 2.15 19.57 -3.44
C LEU A 196 2.97 19.72 -2.15
N LEU A 197 3.02 18.67 -1.33
CA LEU A 197 3.90 18.63 -0.18
C LEU A 197 5.22 17.96 -0.56
N GLN A 198 6.31 18.70 -0.53
CA GLN A 198 7.67 18.22 -0.75
C GLN A 198 8.43 18.30 0.57
N GLU A 199 8.69 17.14 1.16
CA GLU A 199 9.21 17.03 2.54
C GLU A 199 10.75 17.04 2.62
N GLY A 200 11.43 17.02 1.47
CA GLY A 200 12.85 16.66 1.39
C GLY A 200 13.05 15.14 1.45
N ILE A 201 14.29 14.67 1.32
CA ILE A 201 14.60 13.23 1.35
C ILE A 201 14.41 12.68 2.79
N CYS A 202 13.17 12.59 3.20
CA CYS A 202 12.74 12.15 4.52
C CYS A 202 11.40 11.41 4.44
N GLU A 203 11.45 10.11 4.22
CA GLU A 203 10.24 9.26 4.12
C GLU A 203 9.40 9.30 5.42
N ALA A 204 10.05 9.43 6.58
CA ALA A 204 9.34 9.55 7.85
C ALA A 204 8.52 10.84 7.95
N GLY A 205 9.06 11.97 7.48
CA GLY A 205 8.33 13.25 7.39
C GLY A 205 7.15 13.15 6.44
N ALA A 206 7.38 12.60 5.24
CA ALA A 206 6.34 12.40 4.24
C ALA A 206 5.23 11.46 4.75
N MET A 207 5.59 10.38 5.47
CA MET A 207 4.61 9.47 6.06
C MET A 207 3.83 10.11 7.22
N ALA A 208 4.46 10.99 8.00
CA ALA A 208 3.76 11.77 9.03
C ALA A 208 2.74 12.74 8.41
N SER A 209 3.08 13.38 7.29
CA SER A 209 2.15 14.21 6.53
C SER A 209 1.01 13.38 5.94
N PHE A 210 1.29 12.16 5.46
CA PHE A 210 0.25 11.23 5.01
C PHE A 210 -0.70 10.86 6.14
N LEU A 211 -0.20 10.49 7.33
CA LEU A 211 -1.01 10.19 8.50
C LEU A 211 -1.90 11.38 8.88
N SER A 212 -1.31 12.58 8.91
CA SER A 212 -2.04 13.80 9.26
C SER A 212 -3.17 14.12 8.27
N ALA A 213 -2.90 14.03 6.98
CA ALA A 213 -3.89 14.23 5.93
C ALA A 213 -4.94 13.10 5.92
N GLY A 214 -4.49 11.85 6.03
CA GLY A 214 -5.35 10.67 6.00
C GLY A 214 -6.30 10.56 7.19
N THR A 215 -6.00 11.21 8.32
CA THR A 215 -6.88 11.29 9.52
C THR A 215 -7.61 12.63 9.67
N ALA A 216 -7.41 13.57 8.74
CA ALA A 216 -8.01 14.91 8.81
C ALA A 216 -9.55 14.87 8.78
N TYR A 217 -10.14 13.85 8.15
CA TYR A 217 -11.58 13.65 8.13
C TYR A 217 -12.16 13.47 9.55
N ALA A 218 -11.45 12.77 10.44
CA ALA A 218 -11.86 12.52 11.81
C ALA A 218 -11.47 13.67 12.75
N ASN A 219 -10.29 14.27 12.56
CA ASN A 219 -9.75 15.29 13.45
C ASN A 219 -10.26 16.70 13.16
N PHE A 220 -10.53 17.01 11.88
CA PHE A 220 -10.84 18.38 11.42
C PHE A 220 -12.07 18.46 10.54
N ALA A 221 -12.78 17.36 10.32
CA ALA A 221 -13.90 17.26 9.38
C ALA A 221 -13.54 17.69 7.94
N VAL A 222 -12.30 17.45 7.50
CA VAL A 222 -11.80 17.77 6.17
C VAL A 222 -11.42 16.48 5.44
N PRO A 223 -12.10 16.13 4.34
CA PRO A 223 -11.87 14.87 3.63
C PRO A 223 -10.64 14.93 2.71
N MET A 224 -9.45 15.10 3.26
CA MET A 224 -8.21 15.11 2.48
C MET A 224 -7.95 13.73 1.86
N ILE A 225 -7.51 13.73 0.61
CA ILE A 225 -7.15 12.54 -0.17
C ILE A 225 -5.64 12.57 -0.44
N PRO A 226 -4.80 12.07 0.48
CA PRO A 226 -3.37 12.05 0.28
C PRO A 226 -2.94 10.96 -0.69
N PHE A 227 -1.99 11.32 -1.57
CA PHE A 227 -1.22 10.43 -2.41
C PHE A 227 0.24 10.58 -2.04
N TYR A 228 0.78 9.64 -1.26
CA TYR A 228 2.19 9.65 -0.90
C TYR A 228 2.97 8.79 -1.89
N ILE A 229 3.84 9.45 -2.69
CA ILE A 229 4.61 8.85 -3.77
C ILE A 229 6.06 8.73 -3.32
N PHE A 230 6.61 7.52 -3.39
CA PHE A 230 7.97 7.19 -2.93
C PHE A 230 8.58 6.08 -3.78
N TYR A 231 9.89 5.87 -3.70
CA TYR A 231 10.49 4.63 -4.22
C TYR A 231 9.93 3.42 -3.47
N SER A 232 9.34 2.46 -4.17
CA SER A 232 8.61 1.33 -3.57
C SER A 232 9.44 0.55 -2.54
N ILE A 233 10.74 0.37 -2.80
CA ILE A 233 11.67 -0.29 -1.89
C ILE A 233 11.80 0.43 -0.53
N PHE A 234 11.71 1.76 -0.52
CA PHE A 234 11.95 2.55 0.69
C PHE A 234 10.71 2.70 1.58
N GLY A 235 9.51 2.40 1.08
CA GLY A 235 8.29 2.50 1.85
C GLY A 235 8.30 1.62 3.09
N PHE A 236 8.01 0.36 2.91
CA PHE A 236 7.89 -0.58 4.04
C PHE A 236 9.20 -0.81 4.79
N GLN A 237 10.35 -0.71 4.14
CA GLN A 237 11.65 -0.87 4.80
C GLN A 237 12.00 0.29 5.73
N ARG A 238 11.60 1.52 5.39
CA ARG A 238 11.97 2.72 6.18
C ARG A 238 10.84 3.20 7.09
N VAL A 239 9.59 3.04 6.67
CA VAL A 239 8.42 3.60 7.37
C VAL A 239 7.31 2.58 7.62
N GLY A 240 7.63 1.28 7.60
CA GLY A 240 6.65 0.21 7.82
C GLY A 240 5.91 0.32 9.15
N ASP A 241 6.61 0.72 10.22
CA ASP A 241 6.00 0.98 11.53
C ASP A 241 4.98 2.14 11.46
N MET A 242 5.30 3.21 10.74
CA MET A 242 4.37 4.32 10.53
C MET A 242 3.21 3.93 9.61
N ILE A 243 3.42 3.07 8.61
CA ILE A 243 2.35 2.51 7.78
C ILE A 243 1.38 1.71 8.66
N TRP A 244 1.91 0.91 9.60
CA TRP A 244 1.10 0.19 10.57
C TRP A 244 0.33 1.14 11.48
N ALA A 245 0.96 2.20 11.97
CA ALA A 245 0.30 3.24 12.76
C ALA A 245 -0.82 3.95 11.97
N CYS A 246 -0.66 4.16 10.66
CA CYS A 246 -1.73 4.67 9.79
C CYS A 246 -2.92 3.70 9.72
N ALA A 247 -2.64 2.39 9.64
CA ALA A 247 -3.66 1.36 9.66
C ALA A 247 -4.47 1.37 10.96
N ASP A 248 -3.79 1.40 12.11
CA ASP A 248 -4.40 1.49 13.44
C ASP A 248 -5.21 2.78 13.63
N SER A 249 -4.73 3.89 13.05
CA SER A 249 -5.38 5.20 13.15
C SER A 249 -6.52 5.40 12.15
N MET A 250 -6.84 4.38 11.36
CA MET A 250 -7.87 4.44 10.31
C MET A 250 -7.60 5.56 9.28
N ALA A 251 -6.34 5.81 8.96
CA ALA A 251 -5.97 6.78 7.93
C ALA A 251 -6.48 6.33 6.56
N LYS A 252 -6.92 7.30 5.75
CA LYS A 252 -7.40 7.09 4.37
C LYS A 252 -6.41 7.70 3.39
N GLY A 253 -6.33 7.13 2.18
CA GLY A 253 -5.46 7.64 1.12
C GLY A 253 -4.73 6.54 0.35
N PHE A 254 -3.78 6.97 -0.46
CA PHE A 254 -3.03 6.11 -1.36
C PHE A 254 -1.54 6.22 -1.11
N LEU A 255 -0.92 5.12 -0.75
CA LEU A 255 0.53 4.93 -0.81
C LEU A 255 0.88 4.49 -2.23
N VAL A 256 1.83 5.14 -2.85
CA VAL A 256 2.20 4.92 -4.25
C VAL A 256 3.68 4.61 -4.35
N GLY A 257 4.00 3.33 -4.49
CA GLY A 257 5.36 2.84 -4.69
C GLY A 257 5.79 3.01 -6.14
N GLY A 258 6.50 4.08 -6.43
CA GLY A 258 7.09 4.33 -7.75
C GLY A 258 8.38 3.55 -7.96
N THR A 259 8.86 3.50 -9.20
CA THR A 259 10.06 2.74 -9.60
C THR A 259 10.05 1.28 -9.14
N ALA A 260 8.86 0.69 -9.14
CA ALA A 260 8.64 -0.65 -8.62
C ALA A 260 9.27 -1.74 -9.49
N GLY A 261 9.37 -2.93 -8.91
CA GLY A 261 9.87 -4.12 -9.56
C GLY A 261 11.38 -4.30 -9.49
N ARG A 262 11.80 -5.53 -9.47
CA ARG A 262 13.23 -5.87 -9.37
C ARG A 262 13.92 -5.90 -10.73
N THR A 263 13.18 -6.19 -11.79
CA THR A 263 13.72 -6.23 -13.16
C THR A 263 13.34 -5.01 -13.99
N THR A 264 12.34 -4.26 -13.58
CA THR A 264 11.82 -3.13 -14.37
C THR A 264 12.62 -1.85 -14.15
N LEU A 265 13.11 -1.61 -12.94
CA LEU A 265 14.03 -0.53 -12.66
C LEU A 265 15.44 -0.91 -13.10
N ASN A 266 15.96 -0.26 -14.14
CA ASN A 266 17.27 -0.54 -14.71
C ASN A 266 18.24 0.63 -14.53
N GLY A 267 19.55 0.34 -14.51
CA GLY A 267 20.61 1.33 -14.45
C GLY A 267 20.74 2.09 -13.12
N GLU A 268 19.99 1.67 -12.12
CA GLU A 268 20.01 2.19 -10.76
C GLU A 268 20.84 1.28 -9.84
N GLY A 269 21.21 1.78 -8.66
CA GLY A 269 21.82 0.94 -7.64
C GLY A 269 20.87 -0.15 -7.15
N LEU A 270 21.42 -1.32 -6.84
CA LEU A 270 20.65 -2.49 -6.39
C LEU A 270 19.72 -2.21 -5.20
N GLN A 271 20.05 -1.22 -4.37
CA GLN A 271 19.24 -0.80 -3.22
C GLN A 271 17.91 -0.14 -3.61
N HIS A 272 17.70 0.23 -4.88
CA HIS A 272 16.45 0.79 -5.37
C HIS A 272 15.48 -0.27 -5.92
N GLN A 273 15.94 -1.51 -6.10
CA GLN A 273 15.13 -2.56 -6.72
C GLN A 273 14.25 -3.29 -5.69
N ASP A 274 12.95 -3.19 -5.89
CA ASP A 274 11.92 -3.75 -5.00
C ASP A 274 11.35 -5.07 -5.55
N GLY A 275 11.49 -6.13 -4.79
CA GLY A 275 10.86 -7.42 -5.09
C GLY A 275 9.92 -7.92 -3.98
N HIS A 276 9.66 -7.15 -2.92
CA HIS A 276 8.98 -7.65 -1.72
C HIS A 276 7.91 -6.73 -1.12
N SER A 277 7.79 -5.48 -1.55
CA SER A 277 6.84 -4.54 -0.94
C SER A 277 5.39 -5.02 -1.02
N GLN A 278 4.97 -5.66 -2.10
CA GLN A 278 3.62 -6.23 -2.24
C GLN A 278 3.36 -7.36 -1.23
N VAL A 279 4.38 -8.19 -0.96
CA VAL A 279 4.29 -9.26 0.05
C VAL A 279 4.14 -8.66 1.45
N ILE A 280 4.93 -7.62 1.78
CA ILE A 280 4.82 -6.94 3.07
C ILE A 280 3.47 -6.21 3.18
N ALA A 281 3.02 -5.55 2.13
CA ALA A 281 1.73 -4.85 2.09
C ALA A 281 0.55 -5.78 2.42
N SER A 282 0.60 -7.04 1.97
CA SER A 282 -0.44 -8.02 2.25
C SER A 282 -0.60 -8.36 3.75
N THR A 283 0.40 -8.05 4.57
CA THR A 283 0.35 -8.26 6.03
C THR A 283 -0.43 -7.19 6.77
N VAL A 284 -0.68 -6.03 6.17
CA VAL A 284 -1.42 -4.92 6.80
C VAL A 284 -2.93 -5.16 6.66
N PRO A 285 -3.70 -5.29 7.77
CA PRO A 285 -5.06 -5.85 7.72
C PRO A 285 -6.07 -5.09 6.86
N ASN A 286 -6.04 -3.76 6.88
CA ASN A 286 -6.97 -2.89 6.15
C ASN A 286 -6.36 -2.24 4.90
N MET A 287 -5.16 -2.63 4.49
CA MET A 287 -4.54 -2.17 3.25
C MET A 287 -5.07 -2.96 2.05
N ARG A 288 -5.31 -2.26 0.95
CA ARG A 288 -5.66 -2.80 -0.36
C ARG A 288 -4.47 -2.58 -1.29
N SER A 289 -3.74 -3.65 -1.63
CA SER A 289 -2.53 -3.53 -2.43
C SER A 289 -2.75 -4.05 -3.84
N TYR A 290 -2.30 -3.26 -4.84
CA TYR A 290 -2.49 -3.55 -6.26
C TYR A 290 -1.20 -3.34 -7.04
N ASP A 291 -1.03 -4.15 -8.08
CA ASP A 291 0.09 -4.13 -9.02
C ASP A 291 -0.41 -4.03 -10.47
N PRO A 292 -0.97 -2.86 -10.87
CA PRO A 292 -1.61 -2.70 -12.17
C PRO A 292 -0.61 -2.71 -13.32
N ALA A 293 -0.96 -3.38 -14.41
CA ALA A 293 -0.20 -3.42 -15.66
C ALA A 293 -0.55 -2.25 -16.60
N PHE A 294 -1.81 -1.82 -16.63
CA PHE A 294 -2.32 -0.86 -17.60
C PHE A 294 -2.92 0.39 -16.96
N ALA A 295 -2.92 1.48 -17.73
CA ALA A 295 -3.45 2.76 -17.26
C ALA A 295 -4.92 2.71 -16.83
N TYR A 296 -5.75 1.95 -17.56
CA TYR A 296 -7.17 1.81 -17.21
C TYR A 296 -7.40 1.03 -15.91
N GLU A 297 -6.56 0.03 -15.61
CA GLU A 297 -6.61 -0.69 -14.34
C GLU A 297 -6.36 0.26 -13.18
N LEU A 298 -5.33 1.09 -13.32
CA LEU A 298 -4.99 2.12 -12.33
C LEU A 298 -6.15 3.12 -12.13
N ALA A 299 -6.81 3.54 -13.22
CA ALA A 299 -7.96 4.44 -13.17
C ALA A 299 -9.14 3.83 -12.40
N VAL A 300 -9.46 2.57 -12.67
CA VAL A 300 -10.52 1.83 -11.98
C VAL A 300 -10.21 1.69 -10.50
N ILE A 301 -8.99 1.29 -10.14
CA ILE A 301 -8.55 1.09 -8.75
C ILE A 301 -8.58 2.40 -7.96
N VAL A 302 -8.06 3.50 -8.53
CA VAL A 302 -8.06 4.81 -7.85
C VAL A 302 -9.48 5.32 -7.65
N ARG A 303 -10.35 5.19 -8.67
CA ARG A 303 -11.76 5.57 -8.56
C ARG A 303 -12.48 4.75 -7.48
N ASP A 304 -12.30 3.42 -7.47
CA ASP A 304 -12.86 2.52 -6.45
C ASP A 304 -12.37 2.90 -5.05
N GLY A 305 -11.08 3.19 -4.91
CA GLY A 305 -10.51 3.60 -3.63
C GLY A 305 -11.11 4.88 -3.09
N ILE A 306 -11.34 5.88 -3.94
CA ILE A 306 -12.02 7.12 -3.53
C ILE A 306 -13.46 6.82 -3.13
N GLU A 307 -14.18 6.00 -3.89
CA GLU A 307 -15.54 5.60 -3.56
C GLU A 307 -15.63 4.90 -2.21
N ARG A 308 -14.80 3.90 -1.98
CA ARG A 308 -14.82 3.10 -0.75
C ARG A 308 -14.42 3.91 0.47
N MET A 309 -13.33 4.68 0.38
CA MET A 309 -12.82 5.43 1.52
C MET A 309 -13.63 6.69 1.85
N TYR A 310 -14.05 7.45 0.83
CA TYR A 310 -14.60 8.79 1.06
C TYR A 310 -16.09 8.93 0.79
N GLN A 311 -16.67 8.06 -0.02
CA GLN A 311 -18.14 8.03 -0.23
C GLN A 311 -18.78 7.01 0.72
N ASN A 312 -18.23 5.80 0.83
CA ASN A 312 -18.79 4.69 1.62
C ASN A 312 -18.23 4.62 3.04
N ASP A 313 -17.20 5.40 3.34
CA ASP A 313 -16.57 5.52 4.67
C ASP A 313 -15.94 4.21 5.18
N GLU A 314 -15.41 3.37 4.28
CA GLU A 314 -14.71 2.16 4.66
C GLU A 314 -13.37 2.48 5.34
N ASN A 315 -13.04 1.69 6.37
CA ASN A 315 -11.75 1.77 7.05
C ASN A 315 -10.69 0.98 6.30
N ILE A 316 -10.25 1.52 5.17
CA ILE A 316 -9.20 0.97 4.32
C ILE A 316 -8.32 2.09 3.78
N PHE A 317 -7.12 1.74 3.30
CA PHE A 317 -6.25 2.59 2.50
C PHE A 317 -5.50 1.74 1.47
N TYR A 318 -4.93 2.37 0.46
CA TYR A 318 -4.41 1.68 -0.71
C TYR A 318 -2.88 1.72 -0.78
N TYR A 319 -2.28 0.67 -1.33
CA TYR A 319 -0.91 0.64 -1.82
C TYR A 319 -0.90 0.25 -3.30
N LEU A 320 -0.29 1.08 -4.14
CA LEU A 320 -0.21 0.90 -5.59
C LEU A 320 1.25 0.87 -6.02
N THR A 321 1.64 -0.06 -6.89
CA THR A 321 2.97 -0.07 -7.49
C THR A 321 2.94 0.49 -8.90
N LEU A 322 3.93 1.34 -9.23
CA LEU A 322 4.07 2.01 -10.51
C LEU A 322 5.45 1.79 -11.09
N TYR A 323 5.52 1.65 -12.41
CA TYR A 323 6.71 1.31 -13.16
C TYR A 323 7.15 2.44 -14.09
N ASN A 324 8.46 2.51 -14.38
CA ASN A 324 9.05 3.52 -15.27
C ASN A 324 9.30 2.99 -16.70
N GLU A 325 8.97 1.74 -16.98
CA GLU A 325 9.08 1.18 -18.32
C GLU A 325 7.93 1.65 -19.20
N ASN A 326 8.25 2.15 -20.39
CA ASN A 326 7.26 2.50 -21.38
C ASN A 326 6.86 1.27 -22.19
N TYR A 327 5.56 1.05 -22.35
CA TYR A 327 4.98 0.01 -23.18
C TYR A 327 3.59 0.41 -23.67
N PRO A 328 3.00 -0.31 -24.64
CA PRO A 328 1.66 -0.02 -25.14
C PRO A 328 0.61 -0.02 -24.01
N MET A 329 -0.23 1.00 -24.00
CA MET A 329 -1.36 1.12 -23.09
C MET A 329 -2.65 0.94 -23.89
N PRO A 330 -3.24 -0.26 -23.92
CA PRO A 330 -4.47 -0.51 -24.65
C PRO A 330 -5.65 0.22 -24.02
N ALA A 331 -6.72 0.37 -24.81
CA ALA A 331 -8.01 0.77 -24.26
C ALA A 331 -8.54 -0.31 -23.30
N MET A 332 -9.35 0.11 -22.33
CA MET A 332 -10.02 -0.82 -21.43
C MET A 332 -10.93 -1.77 -22.24
N PRO A 333 -10.83 -3.08 -22.06
CA PRO A 333 -11.76 -4.01 -22.67
C PRO A 333 -13.22 -3.69 -22.28
N GLU A 334 -14.15 -3.95 -23.17
CA GLU A 334 -15.58 -3.79 -22.89
C GLU A 334 -16.07 -4.90 -21.97
N GLY A 335 -16.98 -4.59 -21.06
CA GLY A 335 -17.63 -5.53 -20.15
C GLY A 335 -17.63 -5.03 -18.69
N GLU A 336 -18.73 -5.24 -17.99
CA GLU A 336 -18.84 -4.92 -16.56
C GLU A 336 -17.96 -5.82 -15.69
N ASP A 337 -17.75 -7.06 -16.11
CA ASP A 337 -16.88 -8.07 -15.51
C ASP A 337 -15.41 -7.64 -15.46
N VAL A 338 -14.95 -6.82 -16.42
CA VAL A 338 -13.58 -6.28 -16.44
C VAL A 338 -13.35 -5.34 -15.26
N VAL A 339 -14.28 -4.41 -15.01
CA VAL A 339 -14.18 -3.45 -13.89
C VAL A 339 -14.21 -4.19 -12.55
N GLU A 340 -15.16 -5.11 -12.40
CA GLU A 340 -15.23 -5.95 -11.18
C GLU A 340 -13.96 -6.78 -11.00
N GLY A 341 -13.47 -7.40 -12.06
CA GLY A 341 -12.26 -8.23 -12.02
C GLY A 341 -11.00 -7.45 -11.67
N ILE A 342 -10.85 -6.23 -12.19
CA ILE A 342 -9.75 -5.33 -11.80
C ILE A 342 -9.77 -5.07 -10.29
N ILE A 343 -10.93 -4.79 -9.70
CA ILE A 343 -11.11 -4.50 -8.28
C ILE A 343 -10.90 -5.77 -7.44
N ARG A 344 -11.41 -6.91 -7.91
CA ARG A 344 -11.30 -8.20 -7.21
C ARG A 344 -9.95 -8.88 -7.35
N GLY A 345 -9.07 -8.35 -8.21
CA GLY A 345 -7.66 -8.75 -8.31
C GLY A 345 -7.28 -9.56 -9.54
N MET A 346 -8.20 -10.03 -10.36
CA MET A 346 -7.90 -10.77 -11.60
C MET A 346 -9.06 -10.73 -12.59
N TYR A 347 -8.75 -10.60 -13.88
CA TYR A 347 -9.72 -10.74 -14.97
C TYR A 347 -9.05 -11.35 -16.20
N ARG A 348 -9.87 -11.94 -17.08
CA ARG A 348 -9.37 -12.50 -18.36
C ARG A 348 -9.11 -11.35 -19.33
N TYR A 349 -7.83 -11.12 -19.65
CA TYR A 349 -7.41 -10.11 -20.61
C TYR A 349 -7.61 -10.57 -22.05
N GLN A 350 -7.29 -11.83 -22.34
CA GLN A 350 -7.43 -12.40 -23.68
C GLN A 350 -7.80 -13.88 -23.60
N HIS A 351 -8.81 -14.27 -24.38
CA HIS A 351 -9.22 -15.66 -24.58
C HIS A 351 -8.70 -16.21 -25.89
N SER A 352 -8.31 -17.48 -25.90
CA SER A 352 -7.88 -18.20 -27.11
C SER A 352 -8.96 -19.18 -27.55
N GLU A 353 -9.45 -19.01 -28.78
CA GLU A 353 -10.33 -19.97 -29.46
C GLU A 353 -9.58 -21.11 -30.14
N LYS A 354 -8.24 -21.11 -30.11
CA LYS A 354 -7.42 -22.14 -30.73
C LYS A 354 -7.57 -23.48 -30.02
N THR A 355 -7.52 -24.55 -30.75
CA THR A 355 -7.41 -25.90 -30.18
C THR A 355 -5.94 -26.19 -29.85
N GLY A 356 -5.68 -26.92 -28.75
CA GLY A 356 -4.32 -27.26 -28.33
C GLY A 356 -4.22 -27.53 -26.84
N HIS A 357 -3.00 -27.63 -26.33
CA HIS A 357 -2.75 -27.77 -24.91
C HIS A 357 -3.12 -26.46 -24.20
N LYS A 358 -4.07 -26.53 -23.26
CA LYS A 358 -4.57 -25.34 -22.60
C LYS A 358 -3.57 -24.83 -21.58
N VAL A 359 -3.24 -23.53 -21.68
CA VAL A 359 -2.31 -22.83 -20.81
C VAL A 359 -2.93 -21.50 -20.40
N HIS A 360 -2.95 -21.23 -19.10
CA HIS A 360 -3.37 -19.95 -18.52
C HIS A 360 -2.13 -19.18 -18.05
N LEU A 361 -1.84 -18.06 -18.69
CA LEU A 361 -0.76 -17.18 -18.27
C LEU A 361 -1.32 -16.04 -17.41
N LEU A 362 -0.79 -15.91 -16.20
CA LEU A 362 -1.19 -14.91 -15.22
C LEU A 362 -0.07 -13.86 -15.11
N GLY A 363 -0.26 -12.70 -15.71
CA GLY A 363 0.71 -11.59 -15.69
C GLY A 363 0.28 -10.48 -14.72
N SER A 364 1.24 -9.83 -14.06
CA SER A 364 1.01 -8.65 -13.25
C SER A 364 2.03 -7.54 -13.53
N GLY A 365 1.66 -6.29 -13.27
CA GLY A 365 2.53 -5.15 -13.43
C GLY A 365 3.21 -5.10 -14.81
N SER A 366 4.48 -4.70 -14.83
CA SER A 366 5.26 -4.60 -16.08
C SER A 366 5.53 -5.93 -16.76
N LEU A 367 5.57 -7.06 -16.01
CA LEU A 367 5.80 -8.39 -16.58
C LEU A 367 4.60 -8.93 -17.38
N MET A 368 3.48 -8.21 -17.36
CA MET A 368 2.39 -8.47 -18.30
C MET A 368 2.89 -8.42 -19.77
N GLN A 369 3.87 -7.58 -20.09
CA GLN A 369 4.47 -7.50 -21.43
C GLN A 369 5.25 -8.77 -21.79
N GLU A 370 5.96 -9.34 -20.85
CA GLU A 370 6.66 -10.63 -21.06
C GLU A 370 5.66 -11.80 -21.15
N THR A 371 4.56 -11.71 -20.40
CA THR A 371 3.45 -12.69 -20.47
C THR A 371 2.79 -12.70 -21.86
N LEU A 372 2.53 -11.54 -22.45
CA LEU A 372 1.99 -11.40 -23.81
C LEU A 372 2.94 -12.02 -24.85
N LYS A 373 4.24 -11.71 -24.78
CA LYS A 373 5.25 -12.30 -25.68
C LYS A 373 5.36 -13.83 -25.52
N ALA A 374 5.24 -14.33 -24.29
CA ALA A 374 5.28 -15.77 -24.02
C ALA A 374 4.07 -16.49 -24.64
N ALA A 375 2.89 -15.88 -24.65
CA ALA A 375 1.71 -16.44 -25.31
C ALA A 375 1.93 -16.59 -26.82
N ASP A 376 2.57 -15.60 -27.47
CA ASP A 376 2.95 -15.70 -28.88
C ASP A 376 3.95 -16.84 -29.13
N MET A 377 4.97 -16.99 -28.27
CA MET A 377 5.93 -18.08 -28.34
C MET A 377 5.25 -19.46 -28.23
N LEU A 378 4.36 -19.63 -27.24
CA LEU A 378 3.65 -20.87 -26.99
C LEU A 378 2.73 -21.28 -28.13
N SER A 379 2.27 -20.34 -28.94
CA SER A 379 1.45 -20.64 -30.12
C SER A 379 2.18 -21.55 -31.15
N ASN A 380 3.52 -21.53 -31.14
CA ASN A 380 4.35 -22.40 -32.01
C ASN A 380 4.43 -23.85 -31.51
N TYR A 381 3.95 -24.15 -30.32
CA TYR A 381 3.97 -25.48 -29.68
C TYR A 381 2.58 -26.08 -29.51
N SER A 382 1.64 -25.71 -30.35
CA SER A 382 0.25 -26.17 -30.29
C SER A 382 -0.43 -25.91 -28.93
N CYS A 383 -0.10 -24.79 -28.28
CA CYS A 383 -0.77 -24.36 -27.08
C CYS A 383 -1.95 -23.41 -27.38
N SER A 384 -3.03 -23.58 -26.66
CA SER A 384 -4.14 -22.64 -26.57
C SER A 384 -3.96 -21.81 -25.32
N VAL A 385 -3.64 -20.53 -25.46
CA VAL A 385 -3.19 -19.69 -24.35
C VAL A 385 -4.24 -18.64 -24.01
N ASP A 386 -4.78 -18.71 -22.79
CA ASP A 386 -5.57 -17.64 -22.19
C ASP A 386 -4.67 -16.75 -21.33
N ILE A 387 -4.86 -15.45 -21.43
CA ILE A 387 -4.07 -14.47 -20.69
C ILE A 387 -4.95 -13.77 -19.66
N TRP A 388 -4.47 -13.74 -18.42
CA TRP A 388 -5.13 -13.12 -17.29
C TRP A 388 -4.27 -11.97 -16.77
N SER A 389 -4.88 -10.82 -16.53
CA SER A 389 -4.24 -9.75 -15.79
C SER A 389 -4.55 -9.90 -14.31
N VAL A 390 -3.51 -10.03 -13.49
CA VAL A 390 -3.62 -10.12 -12.04
C VAL A 390 -3.25 -8.76 -11.46
N THR A 391 -4.25 -8.01 -11.09
CA THR A 391 -4.06 -6.67 -10.51
C THR A 391 -3.78 -6.71 -9.02
N SER A 392 -4.18 -7.79 -8.31
CA SER A 392 -3.92 -7.94 -6.88
C SER A 392 -3.99 -9.40 -6.40
N TYR A 393 -2.85 -9.99 -6.13
CA TYR A 393 -2.78 -11.28 -5.41
C TYR A 393 -3.30 -11.17 -3.96
N ALA A 394 -3.10 -10.02 -3.32
CA ALA A 394 -3.56 -9.79 -1.95
C ALA A 394 -5.09 -9.78 -1.81
N GLU A 395 -5.82 -9.19 -2.77
CA GLU A 395 -7.29 -9.20 -2.75
C GLU A 395 -7.84 -10.59 -3.09
N LEU A 396 -7.22 -11.31 -4.03
CA LEU A 396 -7.56 -12.71 -4.30
C LEU A 396 -7.40 -13.59 -3.06
N LEU A 397 -6.24 -13.49 -2.38
CA LEU A 397 -5.96 -14.23 -1.15
C LEU A 397 -6.95 -13.87 -0.04
N ARG A 398 -7.19 -12.57 0.18
CA ARG A 398 -8.10 -12.07 1.22
C ARG A 398 -9.51 -12.62 1.03
N GLN A 399 -10.02 -12.53 -0.18
CA GLN A 399 -11.36 -12.99 -0.52
C GLN A 399 -11.47 -14.52 -0.38
N ALA A 400 -10.47 -15.27 -0.83
CA ALA A 400 -10.45 -16.73 -0.70
C ALA A 400 -10.43 -17.16 0.78
N GLN A 401 -9.62 -16.53 1.62
CA GLN A 401 -9.59 -16.78 3.06
C GLN A 401 -10.91 -16.42 3.75
N GLN A 402 -11.55 -15.32 3.34
CA GLN A 402 -12.87 -14.93 3.87
C GLN A 402 -13.94 -15.94 3.50
N THR A 403 -13.95 -16.41 2.25
CA THR A 403 -14.87 -17.47 1.79
C THR A 403 -14.65 -18.76 2.57
N GLU A 404 -13.42 -19.20 2.72
CA GLU A 404 -13.08 -20.40 3.49
C GLU A 404 -13.53 -20.29 4.96
N ARG A 405 -13.30 -19.13 5.58
CA ARG A 405 -13.79 -18.87 6.94
C ARG A 405 -15.31 -18.92 7.02
N GLN A 406 -16.01 -18.32 6.04
CA GLN A 406 -17.48 -18.36 5.99
C GLN A 406 -17.97 -19.80 5.86
N ASN A 407 -17.39 -20.58 4.96
CA ASN A 407 -17.72 -22.00 4.77
C ASN A 407 -17.51 -22.84 6.04
N MET A 408 -16.48 -22.52 6.83
CA MET A 408 -16.26 -23.18 8.13
C MET A 408 -17.36 -22.83 9.14
N LEU A 409 -17.87 -21.59 9.12
CA LEU A 409 -18.90 -21.11 10.06
C LEU A 409 -20.32 -21.50 9.64
N THR A 410 -20.57 -21.63 8.33
CA THR A 410 -21.88 -21.97 7.74
C THR A 410 -21.73 -23.17 6.79
N PRO A 411 -21.48 -24.38 7.31
CA PRO A 411 -21.22 -25.57 6.48
C PRO A 411 -22.39 -26.00 5.59
N GLU A 412 -23.59 -25.53 5.89
CA GLU A 412 -24.82 -25.76 5.11
C GLU A 412 -24.95 -24.84 3.87
N ASP A 413 -24.16 -23.76 3.78
CA ASP A 413 -24.18 -22.78 2.68
C ASP A 413 -22.77 -22.54 2.17
N GLN A 414 -22.22 -23.53 1.44
CA GLN A 414 -20.87 -23.47 0.92
C GLN A 414 -20.77 -22.54 -0.31
N GLN A 415 -19.80 -21.66 -0.26
CA GLN A 415 -19.47 -20.74 -1.35
C GLN A 415 -18.12 -21.10 -1.95
N ILE A 416 -17.90 -20.77 -3.22
CA ILE A 416 -16.60 -20.85 -3.89
C ILE A 416 -15.96 -19.46 -3.96
N SER A 417 -14.65 -19.40 -3.80
CA SER A 417 -13.93 -18.12 -3.87
C SER A 417 -13.90 -17.57 -5.31
N TYR A 418 -13.62 -16.28 -5.43
CA TYR A 418 -13.60 -15.63 -6.76
C TYR A 418 -12.60 -16.29 -7.72
N ILE A 419 -11.42 -16.63 -7.23
CA ILE A 419 -10.41 -17.29 -8.07
C ILE A 419 -10.87 -18.70 -8.48
N GLU A 420 -11.55 -19.43 -7.60
CA GLU A 420 -12.16 -20.70 -7.95
C GLU A 420 -13.26 -20.52 -8.98
N GLN A 421 -14.14 -19.50 -8.83
CA GLN A 421 -15.20 -19.18 -9.81
C GLN A 421 -14.64 -18.90 -11.21
N LEU A 422 -13.56 -18.12 -11.28
CA LEU A 422 -12.92 -17.80 -12.57
C LEU A 422 -12.34 -19.03 -13.28
N MET A 423 -11.91 -20.02 -12.52
CA MET A 423 -11.18 -21.20 -13.03
C MET A 423 -11.98 -22.50 -12.94
N GLU A 424 -13.23 -22.48 -12.48
CA GLU A 424 -14.04 -23.69 -12.21
C GLU A 424 -14.18 -24.61 -13.43
N ASN A 425 -14.32 -24.01 -14.63
CA ASN A 425 -14.53 -24.75 -15.87
C ASN A 425 -13.30 -24.75 -16.78
N GLU A 426 -12.16 -24.31 -16.26
CA GLU A 426 -10.91 -24.26 -17.03
C GLU A 426 -10.11 -25.55 -16.85
N GLU A 427 -9.45 -25.98 -17.92
CA GLU A 427 -8.58 -27.15 -17.95
C GLU A 427 -7.14 -26.74 -18.27
N GLY A 428 -6.18 -27.63 -18.05
CA GLY A 428 -4.78 -27.42 -18.42
C GLY A 428 -3.92 -26.99 -17.24
N ILE A 429 -3.02 -26.05 -17.47
CA ILE A 429 -2.05 -25.58 -16.49
C ILE A 429 -2.06 -24.06 -16.37
N ALA A 430 -1.56 -23.54 -15.25
CA ALA A 430 -1.37 -22.11 -15.05
C ALA A 430 0.11 -21.78 -14.82
N VAL A 431 0.57 -20.64 -15.37
CA VAL A 431 1.88 -20.05 -15.10
C VAL A 431 1.69 -18.60 -14.68
N ALA A 432 2.11 -18.26 -13.48
CA ALA A 432 2.05 -16.91 -12.94
C ALA A 432 3.44 -16.26 -12.97
N CYS A 433 3.53 -15.01 -13.42
CA CYS A 433 4.78 -14.25 -13.48
C CYS A 433 4.60 -12.87 -12.86
N SER A 434 5.49 -12.54 -11.92
CA SER A 434 5.48 -11.27 -11.18
C SER A 434 6.89 -10.71 -11.02
N ASP A 435 7.04 -9.39 -11.05
CA ASP A 435 8.32 -8.69 -10.77
C ASP A 435 8.63 -8.60 -9.26
N PHE A 436 7.87 -9.34 -8.47
CA PHE A 436 8.05 -9.55 -7.03
C PHE A 436 8.41 -11.01 -6.74
N MET A 437 8.69 -11.31 -5.47
CA MET A 437 9.02 -12.67 -5.00
C MET A 437 7.92 -13.67 -5.37
N LYS A 438 8.31 -14.91 -5.64
CA LYS A 438 7.40 -16.04 -5.94
C LYS A 438 6.33 -16.25 -4.86
N SER A 439 6.64 -15.92 -3.61
CA SER A 439 5.69 -16.00 -2.50
C SER A 439 4.41 -15.18 -2.72
N LEU A 440 4.47 -14.15 -3.59
CA LEU A 440 3.29 -13.35 -3.93
C LEU A 440 2.29 -14.16 -4.78
N PRO A 441 2.62 -14.64 -5.98
CA PRO A 441 1.73 -15.50 -6.75
C PRO A 441 1.48 -16.88 -6.09
N ASP A 442 2.43 -17.44 -5.32
CA ASP A 442 2.23 -18.68 -4.56
C ASP A 442 1.11 -18.56 -3.51
N SER A 443 0.83 -17.36 -3.05
CA SER A 443 -0.19 -17.12 -2.02
C SER A 443 -1.60 -17.59 -2.40
N ILE A 444 -1.91 -17.69 -3.69
CA ILE A 444 -3.22 -18.14 -4.20
C ILE A 444 -3.24 -19.61 -4.65
N ALA A 445 -2.09 -20.30 -4.63
CA ALA A 445 -1.94 -21.65 -5.19
C ALA A 445 -2.95 -22.67 -4.60
N ARG A 446 -3.32 -22.48 -3.33
CA ARG A 446 -4.24 -23.38 -2.63
C ARG A 446 -5.67 -23.38 -3.22
N TRP A 447 -6.10 -22.25 -3.76
CA TRP A 447 -7.46 -22.07 -4.28
C TRP A 447 -7.52 -22.06 -5.82
N LEU A 448 -6.37 -22.20 -6.50
CA LEU A 448 -6.35 -22.33 -7.95
C LEU A 448 -6.56 -23.82 -8.30
N PRO A 449 -7.63 -24.20 -9.02
CA PRO A 449 -7.93 -25.62 -9.30
C PRO A 449 -7.04 -26.23 -10.38
N LEU A 450 -6.04 -25.49 -10.87
CA LEU A 450 -5.11 -25.90 -11.92
C LEU A 450 -3.69 -26.07 -11.36
N PRO A 451 -2.88 -26.97 -11.95
CA PRO A 451 -1.45 -27.04 -11.65
C PRO A 451 -0.77 -25.70 -11.90
N LEU A 452 -0.27 -25.03 -10.86
CA LEU A 452 0.37 -23.73 -10.93
C LEU A 452 1.90 -23.85 -10.98
N VAL A 453 2.53 -23.04 -11.84
CA VAL A 453 3.97 -22.73 -11.81
C VAL A 453 4.11 -21.23 -11.57
N THR A 454 5.00 -20.85 -10.67
CA THR A 454 5.21 -19.45 -10.30
C THR A 454 6.62 -19.00 -10.68
N LEU A 455 6.71 -17.85 -11.31
CA LEU A 455 7.95 -17.16 -11.63
C LEU A 455 7.96 -15.80 -10.91
N GLY A 456 9.11 -15.46 -10.34
CA GLY A 456 9.27 -14.23 -9.58
C GLY A 456 10.73 -13.92 -9.31
N THR A 457 10.98 -12.79 -8.70
CA THR A 457 12.31 -12.21 -8.54
C THR A 457 12.88 -12.42 -7.14
N ASP A 458 13.05 -13.68 -6.73
CA ASP A 458 13.68 -14.03 -5.45
C ASP A 458 15.17 -13.68 -5.45
N GLY A 459 15.73 -13.36 -4.28
CA GLY A 459 17.12 -12.96 -4.12
C GLY A 459 17.31 -11.45 -3.94
N PHE A 460 18.53 -10.96 -4.12
CA PHE A 460 18.84 -9.53 -4.05
C PHE A 460 18.64 -8.83 -5.39
N GLY A 461 18.43 -7.51 -5.36
CA GLY A 461 18.46 -6.70 -6.56
C GLY A 461 19.86 -6.62 -7.19
N LEU A 462 19.93 -6.40 -8.48
CA LEU A 462 21.15 -6.21 -9.25
C LEU A 462 21.04 -4.96 -10.13
N SER A 463 22.17 -4.28 -10.37
CA SER A 463 22.21 -3.10 -11.24
C SER A 463 22.59 -3.50 -12.65
N GLU A 464 21.60 -3.70 -13.52
CA GLU A 464 21.81 -4.14 -14.91
C GLU A 464 20.66 -3.65 -15.82
N SER A 465 20.71 -4.01 -17.10
CA SER A 465 19.63 -3.76 -18.06
C SER A 465 18.40 -4.64 -17.79
N ARG A 466 17.21 -4.20 -18.23
CA ARG A 466 15.97 -5.00 -18.05
C ARG A 466 16.06 -6.41 -18.68
N PRO A 467 16.56 -6.56 -19.93
CA PRO A 467 16.70 -7.89 -20.50
C PRO A 467 17.60 -8.81 -19.69
N ASP A 468 18.73 -8.32 -19.20
CA ASP A 468 19.68 -9.10 -18.41
C ASP A 468 19.13 -9.43 -17.02
N LEU A 469 18.42 -8.50 -16.37
CA LEU A 469 17.73 -8.75 -15.11
C LEU A 469 16.62 -9.79 -15.26
N ARG A 470 15.79 -9.69 -16.31
CA ARG A 470 14.72 -10.65 -16.59
C ARG A 470 15.26 -12.03 -16.95
N ASP A 471 16.37 -12.10 -17.69
CA ASP A 471 17.07 -13.36 -17.89
C ASP A 471 17.61 -13.89 -16.56
N HIS A 472 18.31 -13.07 -15.78
CA HIS A 472 18.88 -13.48 -14.48
C HIS A 472 17.84 -14.09 -13.55
N PHE A 473 16.71 -13.41 -13.34
CA PHE A 473 15.61 -13.87 -12.48
C PHE A 473 14.66 -14.88 -13.13
N GLU A 474 14.90 -15.26 -14.40
CA GLU A 474 14.09 -16.26 -15.12
C GLU A 474 12.61 -15.85 -15.27
N VAL A 475 12.36 -14.57 -15.55
CA VAL A 475 11.01 -13.98 -15.66
C VAL A 475 10.72 -13.36 -17.03
N ASP A 476 11.61 -13.53 -18.01
CA ASP A 476 11.33 -13.11 -19.39
C ASP A 476 10.39 -14.09 -20.13
N ALA A 477 9.94 -13.69 -21.29
CA ALA A 477 9.00 -14.46 -22.11
C ALA A 477 9.46 -15.89 -22.41
N ARG A 478 10.78 -16.11 -22.57
CA ARG A 478 11.37 -17.43 -22.85
C ARG A 478 11.17 -18.37 -21.65
N TYR A 479 11.44 -17.88 -20.43
CA TYR A 479 11.30 -18.67 -19.22
C TYR A 479 9.83 -18.90 -18.86
N ILE A 480 8.93 -17.94 -19.14
CA ILE A 480 7.48 -18.14 -18.99
C ILE A 480 7.01 -19.26 -19.91
N ALA A 481 7.38 -19.20 -21.20
CA ALA A 481 7.03 -20.24 -22.18
C ALA A 481 7.66 -21.60 -21.82
N TRP A 482 8.94 -21.60 -21.42
CA TRP A 482 9.65 -22.81 -21.00
C TRP A 482 8.99 -23.47 -19.79
N SER A 483 8.59 -22.69 -18.80
CA SER A 483 7.92 -23.18 -17.59
C SER A 483 6.58 -23.83 -17.91
N ALA A 484 5.81 -23.26 -18.83
CA ALA A 484 4.57 -23.85 -19.32
C ALA A 484 4.84 -25.18 -20.01
N LEU A 485 5.79 -25.24 -20.95
CA LEU A 485 6.14 -26.47 -21.68
C LEU A 485 6.72 -27.55 -20.76
N SER A 486 7.56 -27.15 -19.79
CA SER A 486 8.09 -28.07 -18.78
C SER A 486 6.98 -28.66 -17.91
N ARG A 487 5.98 -27.86 -17.57
CA ARG A 487 4.82 -28.35 -16.81
C ARG A 487 3.95 -29.29 -17.66
N LEU A 488 3.64 -28.93 -18.90
CA LEU A 488 2.90 -29.78 -19.84
C LEU A 488 3.59 -31.13 -20.04
N TYR A 489 4.92 -31.16 -20.12
CA TYR A 489 5.68 -32.41 -20.16
C TYR A 489 5.49 -33.26 -18.91
N ARG A 490 5.52 -32.67 -17.72
CA ARG A 490 5.28 -33.38 -16.45
C ARG A 490 3.86 -33.96 -16.35
N GLU A 491 2.89 -33.27 -16.95
CA GLU A 491 1.50 -33.76 -17.07
C GLU A 491 1.32 -34.80 -18.20
N GLY A 492 2.38 -35.11 -18.94
CA GLY A 492 2.33 -36.05 -20.05
C GLY A 492 1.63 -35.54 -21.30
N ALA A 493 1.37 -34.24 -21.38
CA ALA A 493 0.68 -33.60 -22.51
C ALA A 493 1.57 -33.43 -23.75
N ILE A 494 2.89 -33.25 -23.57
CA ILE A 494 3.88 -33.17 -24.66
C ILE A 494 5.01 -34.18 -24.45
N THR A 495 5.73 -34.50 -25.54
CA THR A 495 6.85 -35.46 -25.50
C THR A 495 8.15 -34.80 -25.04
N LEU A 496 9.11 -35.61 -24.57
CA LEU A 496 10.46 -35.14 -24.25
C LEU A 496 11.16 -34.53 -25.48
N GLU A 497 10.95 -35.08 -26.66
CA GLU A 497 11.51 -34.55 -27.92
C GLU A 497 11.01 -33.13 -28.20
N THR A 498 9.70 -32.87 -28.02
CA THR A 498 9.11 -31.53 -28.13
C THR A 498 9.73 -30.58 -27.12
N LEU A 499 9.90 -31.00 -25.88
CA LEU A 499 10.49 -30.18 -24.81
C LEU A 499 11.97 -29.87 -25.10
N GLN A 500 12.76 -30.84 -25.57
CA GLN A 500 14.16 -30.63 -25.93
C GLN A 500 14.33 -29.69 -27.13
N LYS A 501 13.46 -29.79 -28.14
CA LYS A 501 13.39 -28.85 -29.24
C LYS A 501 13.09 -27.43 -28.76
N ALA A 502 12.07 -27.27 -27.91
CA ALA A 502 11.70 -25.99 -27.34
C ALA A 502 12.84 -25.36 -26.51
N ARG A 503 13.60 -26.16 -25.78
CA ARG A 503 14.77 -25.70 -25.03
C ARG A 503 15.81 -25.02 -25.91
N GLN A 504 16.08 -25.64 -27.08
CA GLN A 504 17.04 -25.08 -28.03
C GLN A 504 16.50 -23.81 -28.70
N GLU A 505 15.24 -23.82 -29.14
CA GLU A 505 14.60 -22.68 -29.80
C GLU A 505 14.43 -21.47 -28.86
N LEU A 506 14.12 -21.69 -27.58
CA LEU A 506 14.00 -20.66 -26.57
C LEU A 506 15.36 -20.28 -25.94
N ASN A 507 16.44 -20.94 -26.33
CA ASN A 507 17.79 -20.71 -25.80
C ASN A 507 17.85 -20.78 -24.26
N ILE A 508 17.28 -21.83 -23.67
CA ILE A 508 17.31 -22.07 -22.23
C ILE A 508 18.57 -22.87 -21.86
N PRO A 509 19.46 -22.34 -21.01
CA PRO A 509 20.70 -23.02 -20.63
C PRO A 509 20.42 -24.27 -19.78
N GLU A 510 21.33 -25.25 -19.84
CA GLU A 510 21.22 -26.47 -19.00
C GLU A 510 21.57 -26.22 -17.56
N HIS A 511 22.50 -25.32 -17.33
CA HIS A 511 22.96 -24.94 -16.02
C HIS A 511 22.94 -23.42 -15.88
N LYS A 512 22.30 -22.96 -14.84
CA LYS A 512 22.21 -21.56 -14.49
C LYS A 512 22.29 -21.43 -12.97
N THR A 513 23.00 -20.44 -12.50
CA THR A 513 23.10 -20.14 -11.06
C THR A 513 21.75 -19.69 -10.54
N ASP A 514 21.33 -20.26 -9.43
CA ASP A 514 20.10 -19.83 -8.75
C ASP A 514 20.26 -18.39 -8.26
N PRO A 515 19.36 -17.47 -8.64
CA PRO A 515 19.41 -16.07 -8.19
C PRO A 515 19.44 -15.90 -6.68
N THR A 516 18.90 -16.86 -5.91
CA THR A 516 18.89 -16.82 -4.43
C THR A 516 20.22 -17.21 -3.81
N SER A 517 21.14 -17.78 -4.59
CA SER A 517 22.44 -18.27 -4.11
C SER A 517 23.59 -17.25 -4.23
N LEU A 518 23.31 -16.02 -4.67
CA LEU A 518 24.30 -14.95 -4.87
C LEU A 518 24.51 -14.11 -3.63
#